data_406f8bf6e1d31d25b571e822fdfe6aff
#
_entry.id   406f8bf6e1d31d25b571e822fdfe6aff
#
_cell.length_a   1.000
_cell.length_b   1.000
_cell.length_c   1.000
_cell.angle_alpha   90.00
_cell.angle_beta   90.00
_cell.angle_gamma   90.00
#
_symmetry.space_group_name_H-M   'P 1'
#
loop_
_entity.id
_entity.type
_entity.pdbx_description
1 polymer ?
#
loop_
_entity_poly.entity_id
_entity_poly.type
_entity_poly.pdbx_seq_one_letter_code
_entity_poly.pdbx_strand_id
1 'polypeptide(L)'
;MSQIKKVVLAYSGGLDTSIIIPWLKENYGDPEIIAVSGDVGQGTELDGLEEKAIKTGASKLYVEDLTDEMVDDVIIPSMMMGAKYEDYLLGTAFARPIIAKRLVEIAKAEGADAICHGCTGKGNDQVRFELAIKRFAPEMKIIAPWREWDIKGRDEEIDYAESHNVPLKISRETNYSKDKNLWHLSHEGLDLEDPANEPQYDKPGFLEMGVSPAMAPDQATYVTLDFEKGWPVAVDGEKMKASDIIRKLNQLGGENGIGLLDIVENRLVGMKDRGVYETPGGTILYRAHEVLEMITIDKDTKHMKQKLAVDFADLVYNGKWFTPLREALTAFAVDTQKHVTGQVKLKLYKGNIITASVTSPESLYSENLVTFEESDYNQDDATGFINLWGLPDTVQALREQGKLK
;
A
#
# COMPACT_ATOMS: atom_id res chain seq x y z
N MET A 1 39.56 -4.92 -1.29
CA MET A 1 38.16 -5.14 -1.70
C MET A 1 38.20 -5.71 -3.10
N SER A 2 37.45 -6.77 -3.40
CA SER A 2 37.34 -7.28 -4.77
C SER A 2 36.74 -6.21 -5.67
N GLN A 3 37.26 -6.08 -6.90
CA GLN A 3 36.72 -5.15 -7.89
C GLN A 3 35.28 -5.57 -8.22
N ILE A 4 34.33 -4.63 -8.19
CA ILE A 4 32.94 -4.85 -8.61
C ILE A 4 32.95 -4.92 -10.13
N LYS A 5 32.47 -6.04 -10.69
CA LYS A 5 32.42 -6.27 -12.14
C LYS A 5 31.01 -6.17 -12.70
N LYS A 6 30.01 -6.50 -11.87
CA LYS A 6 28.60 -6.54 -12.28
C LYS A 6 27.69 -5.98 -11.20
N VAL A 7 26.79 -5.09 -11.55
CA VAL A 7 25.82 -4.43 -10.65
C VAL A 7 24.42 -4.63 -11.22
N VAL A 8 23.48 -5.05 -10.35
CA VAL A 8 22.05 -5.00 -10.65
C VAL A 8 21.48 -3.72 -10.08
N LEU A 9 20.86 -2.90 -10.93
CA LEU A 9 20.30 -1.59 -10.57
C LEU A 9 18.77 -1.64 -10.56
N ALA A 10 18.16 -1.26 -9.44
CA ALA A 10 16.74 -0.94 -9.38
C ALA A 10 16.47 0.29 -10.25
N TYR A 11 15.78 0.11 -11.38
CA TYR A 11 15.66 1.11 -12.41
C TYR A 11 14.20 1.46 -12.69
N SER A 12 13.81 2.68 -12.40
CA SER A 12 12.48 3.22 -12.70
C SER A 12 12.42 4.03 -14.00
N GLY A 13 13.58 4.36 -14.58
CA GLY A 13 13.67 5.27 -15.72
C GLY A 13 13.50 6.76 -15.38
N GLY A 14 13.31 7.10 -14.11
CA GLY A 14 13.32 8.47 -13.61
C GLY A 14 14.72 9.11 -13.72
N LEU A 15 14.81 10.40 -13.36
CA LEU A 15 16.07 11.15 -13.37
C LEU A 15 17.11 10.46 -12.49
N ASP A 16 16.80 10.27 -11.20
CA ASP A 16 17.71 9.71 -10.19
C ASP A 16 18.29 8.36 -10.63
N THR A 17 17.44 7.43 -11.06
CA THR A 17 17.92 6.09 -11.45
C THR A 17 18.68 6.10 -12.77
N SER A 18 18.39 7.04 -13.67
CA SER A 18 19.10 7.15 -14.97
C SER A 18 20.52 7.68 -14.80
N ILE A 19 20.75 8.70 -13.95
CA ILE A 19 22.10 9.25 -13.72
C ILE A 19 23.01 8.29 -12.93
N ILE A 20 22.42 7.33 -12.21
CA ILE A 20 23.19 6.30 -11.48
C ILE A 20 23.98 5.42 -12.44
N ILE A 21 23.52 5.17 -13.65
CA ILE A 21 24.22 4.32 -14.62
C ILE A 21 25.61 4.88 -14.96
N PRO A 22 25.77 6.12 -15.50
CA PRO A 22 27.08 6.68 -15.74
C PRO A 22 27.88 6.87 -14.46
N TRP A 23 27.26 7.24 -13.34
CA TRP A 23 27.94 7.40 -12.07
C TRP A 23 28.60 6.09 -11.58
N LEU A 24 27.90 4.95 -11.69
CA LEU A 24 28.46 3.64 -11.35
C LEU A 24 29.67 3.30 -12.22
N LYS A 25 29.64 3.61 -13.51
CA LYS A 25 30.75 3.38 -14.42
C LYS A 25 31.99 4.18 -14.04
N GLU A 26 31.82 5.45 -13.68
CA GLU A 26 32.91 6.33 -13.26
C GLU A 26 33.52 5.94 -11.91
N ASN A 27 32.69 5.56 -10.95
CA ASN A 27 33.14 5.41 -9.56
C ASN A 27 33.47 3.95 -9.17
N TYR A 28 33.03 2.96 -9.96
CA TYR A 28 33.22 1.53 -9.64
C TYR A 28 34.04 0.77 -10.69
N GLY A 29 34.75 1.48 -11.60
CA GLY A 29 35.67 0.86 -12.55
C GLY A 29 34.96 0.22 -13.75
N ASP A 30 33.95 0.90 -14.26
CA ASP A 30 33.15 0.52 -15.46
C ASP A 30 32.52 -0.88 -15.35
N PRO A 31 31.72 -1.17 -14.31
CA PRO A 31 31.07 -2.47 -14.16
C PRO A 31 30.00 -2.68 -15.23
N GLU A 32 29.71 -3.94 -15.52
CA GLU A 32 28.50 -4.30 -16.27
C GLU A 32 27.25 -3.92 -15.44
N ILE A 33 26.32 -3.17 -16.01
CA ILE A 33 25.11 -2.72 -15.32
C ILE A 33 23.90 -3.41 -15.92
N ILE A 34 23.19 -4.16 -15.10
CA ILE A 34 21.93 -4.80 -15.43
C ILE A 34 20.81 -4.01 -14.75
N ALA A 35 20.01 -3.31 -15.54
CA ALA A 35 18.85 -2.60 -15.06
C ALA A 35 17.68 -3.57 -14.84
N VAL A 36 16.91 -3.35 -13.77
CA VAL A 36 15.71 -4.14 -13.45
C VAL A 36 14.58 -3.22 -13.03
N SER A 37 13.45 -3.33 -13.71
CA SER A 37 12.20 -2.66 -13.37
C SER A 37 11.13 -3.69 -13.03
N GLY A 38 10.43 -3.46 -11.91
CA GLY A 38 9.22 -4.23 -11.59
C GLY A 38 8.00 -3.56 -12.18
N ASP A 39 7.22 -4.28 -12.97
CA ASP A 39 5.87 -3.86 -13.33
C ASP A 39 4.93 -4.20 -12.17
N VAL A 40 4.49 -3.18 -11.49
CA VAL A 40 3.53 -3.24 -10.37
C VAL A 40 2.22 -2.51 -10.74
N GLY A 41 1.97 -2.34 -12.04
CA GLY A 41 0.78 -1.70 -12.59
C GLY A 41 0.89 -0.18 -12.75
N GLN A 42 2.10 0.37 -12.94
CA GLN A 42 2.35 1.79 -13.20
C GLN A 42 2.04 2.22 -14.65
N GLY A 43 1.62 1.29 -15.49
CA GLY A 43 1.11 1.57 -16.84
C GLY A 43 2.17 2.10 -17.79
N THR A 44 1.91 3.24 -18.42
CA THR A 44 2.76 3.83 -19.50
C THR A 44 4.15 4.29 -19.04
N GLU A 45 4.46 4.27 -17.75
CA GLU A 45 5.80 4.62 -17.26
C GLU A 45 6.87 3.64 -17.73
N LEU A 46 6.48 2.43 -18.14
CA LEU A 46 7.37 1.41 -18.68
C LEU A 46 7.66 1.57 -20.18
N ASP A 47 6.94 2.46 -20.89
CA ASP A 47 7.07 2.63 -22.32
C ASP A 47 8.43 3.22 -22.70
N GLY A 48 9.18 2.52 -23.56
CA GLY A 48 10.50 2.95 -24.03
C GLY A 48 11.62 2.83 -22.99
N LEU A 49 11.36 2.15 -21.86
CA LEU A 49 12.31 2.04 -20.76
C LEU A 49 13.57 1.28 -21.14
N GLU A 50 13.46 0.21 -21.96
CA GLU A 50 14.62 -0.56 -22.44
C GLU A 50 15.55 0.30 -23.32
N GLU A 51 14.99 1.00 -24.29
CA GLU A 51 15.78 1.87 -25.16
C GLU A 51 16.52 2.94 -24.34
N LYS A 52 15.85 3.52 -23.35
CA LYS A 52 16.43 4.50 -22.44
C LYS A 52 17.57 3.92 -21.60
N ALA A 53 17.37 2.75 -20.98
CA ALA A 53 18.37 2.10 -20.16
C ALA A 53 19.63 1.77 -20.95
N ILE A 54 19.48 1.19 -22.14
CA ILE A 54 20.60 0.82 -23.03
C ILE A 54 21.34 2.08 -23.51
N LYS A 55 20.63 3.11 -23.96
CA LYS A 55 21.24 4.39 -24.37
C LYS A 55 22.00 5.07 -23.24
N THR A 56 21.57 4.90 -22.03
CA THR A 56 22.23 5.46 -20.83
C THR A 56 23.48 4.66 -20.44
N GLY A 57 23.62 3.41 -20.94
CA GLY A 57 24.80 2.59 -20.74
C GLY A 57 24.59 1.32 -19.93
N ALA A 58 23.35 0.92 -19.66
CA ALA A 58 23.05 -0.42 -19.15
C ALA A 58 23.30 -1.46 -20.25
N SER A 59 23.78 -2.65 -19.88
CA SER A 59 24.00 -3.75 -20.83
C SER A 59 22.72 -4.54 -21.10
N LYS A 60 21.75 -4.50 -20.17
CA LYS A 60 20.50 -5.24 -20.26
C LYS A 60 19.44 -4.59 -19.37
N LEU A 61 18.17 -4.73 -19.74
CA LEU A 61 17.03 -4.43 -18.88
C LEU A 61 16.16 -5.67 -18.70
N TYR A 62 15.80 -5.95 -17.47
CA TYR A 62 14.67 -6.82 -17.09
C TYR A 62 13.46 -5.96 -16.76
N VAL A 63 12.30 -6.29 -17.33
CA VAL A 63 10.99 -5.78 -16.90
C VAL A 63 10.17 -6.98 -16.43
N GLU A 64 9.91 -7.04 -15.13
CA GLU A 64 9.28 -8.20 -14.49
C GLU A 64 7.85 -7.84 -14.07
N ASP A 65 6.85 -8.54 -14.59
CA ASP A 65 5.47 -8.38 -14.15
C ASP A 65 5.30 -8.98 -12.74
N LEU A 66 5.12 -8.10 -11.78
CA LEU A 66 4.95 -8.41 -10.36
C LEU A 66 3.54 -8.04 -9.86
N THR A 67 2.63 -7.68 -10.78
CA THR A 67 1.32 -7.14 -10.43
C THR A 67 0.50 -8.14 -9.61
N ASP A 68 0.37 -9.37 -10.09
CA ASP A 68 -0.42 -10.40 -9.39
C ASP A 68 0.28 -10.82 -8.09
N GLU A 69 1.61 -10.99 -8.07
CA GLU A 69 2.38 -11.31 -6.86
C GLU A 69 2.17 -10.23 -5.77
N MET A 70 2.22 -8.95 -6.15
CA MET A 70 1.95 -7.84 -5.22
C MET A 70 0.53 -7.88 -4.66
N VAL A 71 -0.46 -8.17 -5.50
CA VAL A 71 -1.86 -8.22 -5.08
C VAL A 71 -2.11 -9.42 -4.18
N ASP A 72 -1.74 -10.61 -4.62
CA ASP A 72 -2.11 -11.87 -3.96
C ASP A 72 -1.30 -12.09 -2.68
N ASP A 73 0.00 -11.82 -2.70
CA ASP A 73 0.87 -12.09 -1.56
C ASP A 73 0.95 -10.95 -0.55
N VAL A 74 0.65 -9.69 -0.96
CA VAL A 74 0.86 -8.54 -0.10
C VAL A 74 -0.44 -7.77 0.18
N ILE A 75 -1.14 -7.33 -0.86
CA ILE A 75 -2.30 -6.45 -0.70
C ILE A 75 -3.47 -7.19 -0.02
N ILE A 76 -3.85 -8.36 -0.54
CA ILE A 76 -5.00 -9.09 0.01
C ILE A 76 -4.78 -9.52 1.46
N PRO A 77 -3.64 -10.10 1.85
CA PRO A 77 -3.38 -10.40 3.27
C PRO A 77 -3.38 -9.16 4.16
N SER A 78 -2.90 -8.03 3.68
CA SER A 78 -2.93 -6.75 4.41
C SER A 78 -4.34 -6.22 4.58
N MET A 79 -5.19 -6.35 3.55
CA MET A 79 -6.61 -6.05 3.63
C MET A 79 -7.33 -6.98 4.62
N MET A 80 -7.06 -8.28 4.57
CA MET A 80 -7.61 -9.25 5.52
C MET A 80 -7.25 -8.91 6.97
N MET A 81 -6.07 -8.36 7.23
CA MET A 81 -5.70 -7.81 8.54
C MET A 81 -6.43 -6.50 8.85
N GLY A 82 -6.85 -5.74 7.84
CA GLY A 82 -7.36 -4.38 7.98
C GLY A 82 -6.25 -3.36 8.22
N ALA A 83 -5.05 -3.63 7.70
CA ALA A 83 -3.86 -2.83 7.95
C ALA A 83 -3.93 -1.45 7.27
N LYS A 84 -3.75 -0.39 8.07
CA LYS A 84 -3.61 1.00 7.63
C LYS A 84 -2.53 1.65 8.48
N TYR A 85 -1.62 2.38 7.86
CA TYR A 85 -0.64 3.17 8.58
C TYR A 85 -1.10 4.62 8.63
N GLU A 86 -1.59 5.09 9.78
CA GLU A 86 -2.12 6.45 9.97
C GLU A 86 -3.16 6.84 8.88
N ASP A 87 -4.08 5.89 8.53
CA ASP A 87 -5.05 5.94 7.44
C ASP A 87 -4.48 5.73 6.02
N TYR A 88 -3.18 5.78 5.81
CA TYR A 88 -2.54 5.44 4.55
C TYR A 88 -2.66 3.94 4.24
N LEU A 89 -3.10 3.59 3.02
CA LEU A 89 -3.31 2.22 2.56
C LEU A 89 -2.03 1.56 1.99
N LEU A 90 -0.85 2.04 2.38
CA LEU A 90 0.45 1.38 2.25
C LEU A 90 0.94 1.10 0.81
N GLY A 91 0.42 1.76 -0.22
CA GLY A 91 0.66 1.39 -1.62
C GLY A 91 2.14 1.33 -2.02
N THR A 92 2.96 2.32 -1.65
CA THR A 92 4.41 2.29 -1.90
C THR A 92 5.08 1.16 -1.10
N ALA A 93 4.68 0.98 0.17
CA ALA A 93 5.26 -0.03 1.04
C ALA A 93 4.94 -1.47 0.58
N PHE A 94 3.85 -1.69 -0.15
CA PHE A 94 3.49 -2.98 -0.74
C PHE A 94 4.41 -3.39 -1.89
N ALA A 95 4.76 -2.45 -2.77
CA ALA A 95 5.53 -2.74 -3.97
C ALA A 95 7.03 -3.02 -3.68
N ARG A 96 7.63 -2.27 -2.77
CA ARG A 96 9.10 -2.29 -2.55
C ARG A 96 9.66 -3.65 -2.13
N PRO A 97 9.07 -4.41 -1.18
CA PRO A 97 9.57 -5.74 -0.82
C PRO A 97 9.58 -6.72 -1.99
N ILE A 98 8.54 -6.71 -2.81
CA ILE A 98 8.40 -7.63 -3.95
C ILE A 98 9.44 -7.30 -5.03
N ILE A 99 9.59 -6.02 -5.37
CA ILE A 99 10.63 -5.57 -6.31
C ILE A 99 12.02 -5.93 -5.78
N ALA A 100 12.31 -5.69 -4.49
CA ALA A 100 13.61 -5.97 -3.89
C ALA A 100 13.94 -7.47 -3.87
N LYS A 101 12.95 -8.34 -3.63
CA LYS A 101 13.11 -9.81 -3.73
C LYS A 101 13.50 -10.19 -5.16
N ARG A 102 12.81 -9.67 -6.17
CA ARG A 102 13.08 -9.94 -7.57
C ARG A 102 14.47 -9.44 -7.99
N LEU A 103 14.90 -8.27 -7.50
CA LEU A 103 16.27 -7.76 -7.71
C LEU A 103 17.32 -8.75 -7.21
N VAL A 104 17.12 -9.34 -6.02
CA VAL A 104 18.04 -10.33 -5.45
C VAL A 104 18.05 -11.62 -6.29
N GLU A 105 16.89 -12.09 -6.75
CA GLU A 105 16.78 -13.29 -7.59
C GLU A 105 17.57 -13.09 -8.91
N ILE A 106 17.38 -11.94 -9.57
CA ILE A 106 18.12 -11.61 -10.79
C ILE A 106 19.61 -11.43 -10.51
N ALA A 107 19.99 -10.73 -9.42
CA ALA A 107 21.38 -10.54 -9.06
C ALA A 107 22.11 -11.87 -8.84
N LYS A 108 21.47 -12.84 -8.20
CA LYS A 108 22.02 -14.19 -8.03
C LYS A 108 22.13 -14.94 -9.36
N ALA A 109 21.10 -14.86 -10.21
CA ALA A 109 21.09 -15.53 -11.51
C ALA A 109 22.17 -14.97 -12.45
N GLU A 110 22.40 -13.67 -12.42
CA GLU A 110 23.40 -12.97 -13.22
C GLU A 110 24.82 -13.02 -12.63
N GLY A 111 24.97 -13.53 -11.40
CA GLY A 111 26.25 -13.56 -10.70
C GLY A 111 26.76 -12.14 -10.38
N ALA A 112 25.89 -11.24 -10.03
CA ALA A 112 26.25 -9.85 -9.73
C ALA A 112 26.98 -9.72 -8.39
N ASP A 113 27.91 -8.77 -8.32
CA ASP A 113 28.71 -8.47 -7.13
C ASP A 113 27.99 -7.52 -6.18
N ALA A 114 27.03 -6.72 -6.71
CA ALA A 114 26.32 -5.70 -5.95
C ALA A 114 24.92 -5.45 -6.50
N ILE A 115 24.04 -4.94 -5.61
CA ILE A 115 22.73 -4.37 -5.97
C ILE A 115 22.79 -2.86 -5.67
N CYS A 116 22.29 -2.05 -6.60
CA CYS A 116 22.21 -0.61 -6.45
C CYS A 116 20.75 -0.15 -6.47
N HIS A 117 20.42 0.85 -5.66
CA HIS A 117 19.13 1.54 -5.68
C HIS A 117 19.28 3.06 -5.63
N GLY A 118 18.33 3.78 -6.22
CA GLY A 118 18.31 5.24 -6.30
C GLY A 118 17.48 5.92 -5.19
N CYS A 119 17.19 5.23 -4.08
CA CYS A 119 16.40 5.81 -3.01
C CYS A 119 17.17 6.88 -2.25
N THR A 120 16.52 8.02 -1.98
CA THR A 120 17.11 9.13 -1.21
C THR A 120 17.33 8.75 0.25
N GLY A 121 18.31 9.37 0.91
CA GLY A 121 18.59 9.18 2.33
C GLY A 121 17.49 9.70 3.28
N LYS A 122 16.54 10.48 2.76
CA LYS A 122 15.38 11.05 3.48
C LYS A 122 14.12 10.18 3.39
N GLY A 123 14.09 9.22 2.46
CA GLY A 123 12.92 8.39 2.18
C GLY A 123 12.92 7.05 2.93
N ASN A 124 11.74 6.48 3.12
CA ASN A 124 11.56 5.15 3.72
C ASN A 124 12.02 4.02 2.78
N ASP A 125 11.98 4.23 1.48
CA ASP A 125 12.20 3.20 0.46
C ASP A 125 13.59 2.57 0.54
N GLN A 126 14.63 3.35 0.88
CA GLN A 126 15.97 2.79 1.12
C GLN A 126 15.94 1.65 2.16
N VAL A 127 15.16 1.83 3.24
CA VAL A 127 15.04 0.80 4.29
C VAL A 127 14.30 -0.42 3.76
N ARG A 128 13.21 -0.21 3.02
CA ARG A 128 12.38 -1.27 2.44
C ARG A 128 13.18 -2.15 1.47
N PHE A 129 13.95 -1.54 0.56
CA PHE A 129 14.84 -2.27 -0.35
C PHE A 129 15.94 -3.02 0.41
N GLU A 130 16.68 -2.32 1.26
CA GLU A 130 17.84 -2.92 1.90
C GLU A 130 17.51 -4.03 2.88
N LEU A 131 16.41 -3.93 3.64
CA LEU A 131 15.98 -5.01 4.53
C LEU A 131 15.59 -6.27 3.76
N ALA A 132 14.93 -6.13 2.60
CA ALA A 132 14.62 -7.26 1.73
C ALA A 132 15.90 -7.86 1.13
N ILE A 133 16.83 -7.03 0.64
CA ILE A 133 18.12 -7.50 0.12
C ILE A 133 18.90 -8.26 1.21
N LYS A 134 19.01 -7.70 2.41
CA LYS A 134 19.69 -8.34 3.56
C LYS A 134 19.03 -9.66 3.97
N ARG A 135 17.72 -9.77 3.82
CA ARG A 135 16.98 -11.02 4.13
C ARG A 135 17.34 -12.14 3.19
N PHE A 136 17.47 -11.86 1.90
CA PHE A 136 17.66 -12.88 0.86
C PHE A 136 19.10 -13.04 0.38
N ALA A 137 19.93 -12.00 0.56
CA ALA A 137 21.34 -12.00 0.18
C ALA A 137 22.17 -11.17 1.19
N PRO A 138 22.39 -11.67 2.43
CA PRO A 138 23.03 -10.90 3.50
C PRO A 138 24.48 -10.47 3.17
N GLU A 139 25.18 -11.21 2.33
CA GLU A 139 26.54 -10.92 1.89
C GLU A 139 26.62 -10.01 0.64
N MET A 140 25.47 -9.70 0.01
CA MET A 140 25.41 -8.87 -1.19
C MET A 140 25.80 -7.43 -0.85
N LYS A 141 26.75 -6.85 -1.61
CA LYS A 141 27.06 -5.44 -1.45
C LYS A 141 25.88 -4.59 -1.94
N ILE A 142 25.51 -3.59 -1.13
CA ILE A 142 24.48 -2.61 -1.50
C ILE A 142 25.20 -1.30 -1.83
N ILE A 143 24.85 -0.69 -2.95
CA ILE A 143 25.31 0.62 -3.38
C ILE A 143 24.12 1.56 -3.33
N ALA A 144 24.26 2.65 -2.60
CA ALA A 144 23.22 3.67 -2.42
C ALA A 144 23.81 5.07 -2.72
N PRO A 145 23.80 5.49 -4.00
CA PRO A 145 24.49 6.70 -4.45
C PRO A 145 24.15 7.96 -3.66
N TRP A 146 22.88 8.15 -3.27
CA TRP A 146 22.46 9.28 -2.46
C TRP A 146 23.18 9.42 -1.11
N ARG A 147 23.88 8.39 -0.64
CA ARG A 147 24.73 8.42 0.55
C ARG A 147 26.23 8.53 0.24
N GLU A 148 26.60 8.47 -1.03
CA GLU A 148 27.99 8.39 -1.50
C GLU A 148 28.41 9.54 -2.39
N TRP A 149 27.50 10.10 -3.20
CA TRP A 149 27.78 11.16 -4.17
C TRP A 149 27.65 12.58 -3.58
N ASP A 150 28.22 13.57 -4.28
CA ASP A 150 28.16 14.97 -3.87
C ASP A 150 26.95 15.73 -4.42
N ILE A 151 26.09 15.10 -5.26
CA ILE A 151 24.87 15.68 -5.83
C ILE A 151 23.88 15.94 -4.69
N LYS A 152 23.42 17.19 -4.53
CA LYS A 152 22.58 17.63 -3.40
C LYS A 152 21.14 17.90 -3.75
N GLY A 153 20.82 18.01 -5.03
CA GLY A 153 19.48 18.36 -5.44
C GLY A 153 19.22 18.20 -6.93
N ARG A 154 17.96 18.42 -7.30
CA ARG A 154 17.45 18.15 -8.65
C ARG A 154 18.16 18.91 -9.77
N ASP A 155 18.56 20.16 -9.53
CA ASP A 155 19.26 20.95 -10.55
C ASP A 155 20.63 20.35 -10.86
N GLU A 156 21.36 19.89 -9.84
CA GLU A 156 22.65 19.22 -10.01
C GLU A 156 22.49 17.86 -10.69
N GLU A 157 21.40 17.13 -10.43
CA GLU A 157 21.07 15.90 -11.16
C GLU A 157 20.83 16.14 -12.65
N ILE A 158 20.11 17.22 -12.99
CA ILE A 158 19.85 17.61 -14.38
C ILE A 158 21.15 17.99 -15.07
N ASP A 159 21.99 18.81 -14.43
CA ASP A 159 23.28 19.21 -14.95
C ASP A 159 24.22 18.00 -15.19
N TYR A 160 24.22 17.03 -14.26
CA TYR A 160 24.95 15.78 -14.40
C TYR A 160 24.41 14.94 -15.56
N ALA A 161 23.08 14.80 -15.67
CA ALA A 161 22.44 14.08 -16.76
C ALA A 161 22.74 14.69 -18.12
N GLU A 162 22.70 16.03 -18.27
CA GLU A 162 23.04 16.75 -19.49
C GLU A 162 24.50 16.53 -19.88
N SER A 163 25.44 16.60 -18.92
CA SER A 163 26.87 16.39 -19.15
C SER A 163 27.21 14.96 -19.63
N HIS A 164 26.36 13.98 -19.29
CA HIS A 164 26.52 12.57 -19.66
C HIS A 164 25.59 12.12 -20.79
N ASN A 165 24.90 13.04 -21.46
CA ASN A 165 23.94 12.76 -22.53
C ASN A 165 22.85 11.75 -22.16
N VAL A 166 22.42 11.74 -20.88
CA VAL A 166 21.32 10.90 -20.42
C VAL A 166 20.01 11.40 -21.05
N PRO A 167 19.22 10.54 -21.72
CA PRO A 167 17.94 10.96 -22.30
C PRO A 167 16.94 11.38 -21.24
N LEU A 168 16.63 12.67 -21.14
CA LEU A 168 15.64 13.19 -20.22
C LEU A 168 14.36 13.58 -20.96
N LYS A 169 13.22 13.14 -20.44
CA LYS A 169 11.88 13.68 -20.82
C LYS A 169 11.45 14.84 -19.90
N ILE A 170 12.33 15.27 -18.98
CA ILE A 170 12.00 16.19 -17.89
C ILE A 170 12.43 17.59 -18.28
N SER A 171 11.48 18.53 -18.29
CA SER A 171 11.76 19.96 -18.28
C SER A 171 12.18 20.38 -16.85
N ARG A 172 12.91 21.50 -16.73
CA ARG A 172 13.19 22.14 -15.41
C ARG A 172 11.92 22.66 -14.71
N GLU A 173 10.74 22.39 -15.27
CA GLU A 173 9.46 22.68 -14.64
C GLU A 173 9.27 21.80 -13.40
N THR A 174 8.87 22.45 -12.35
CA THR A 174 8.64 21.84 -11.05
C THR A 174 7.42 20.92 -11.09
N ASN A 175 7.66 19.62 -11.03
CA ASN A 175 6.61 18.61 -10.92
C ASN A 175 6.61 18.01 -9.52
N TYR A 176 5.43 17.62 -9.04
CA TYR A 176 5.30 16.82 -7.83
C TYR A 176 6.09 15.52 -7.95
N SER A 177 6.69 15.08 -6.84
CA SER A 177 7.18 13.71 -6.76
C SER A 177 5.99 12.75 -6.72
N LYS A 178 5.96 11.78 -7.63
CA LYS A 178 4.86 10.83 -7.77
C LYS A 178 5.39 9.41 -7.73
N ASP A 179 4.67 8.52 -7.06
CA ASP A 179 4.90 7.07 -7.08
C ASP A 179 3.59 6.37 -7.40
N LYS A 180 3.57 5.64 -8.51
CA LYS A 180 2.37 5.00 -9.07
C LYS A 180 2.54 3.49 -9.12
N ASN A 181 1.50 2.80 -8.71
CA ASN A 181 1.33 1.37 -8.97
C ASN A 181 -0.17 1.04 -9.13
N LEU A 182 -0.51 -0.24 -9.29
CA LEU A 182 -1.91 -0.65 -9.41
C LEU A 182 -2.79 -0.18 -8.24
N TRP A 183 -2.23 -0.12 -7.03
CA TRP A 183 -2.99 0.16 -5.81
C TRP A 183 -3.23 1.64 -5.57
N HIS A 184 -2.24 2.48 -5.89
CA HIS A 184 -2.28 3.90 -5.56
C HIS A 184 -1.41 4.79 -6.46
N LEU A 185 -1.58 6.09 -6.27
CA LEU A 185 -0.66 7.14 -6.70
C LEU A 185 -0.42 8.09 -5.53
N SER A 186 0.84 8.39 -5.23
CA SER A 186 1.23 9.42 -4.25
C SER A 186 1.66 10.72 -4.93
N HIS A 187 1.43 11.84 -4.24
CA HIS A 187 1.90 13.17 -4.61
C HIS A 187 2.62 13.79 -3.41
N GLU A 188 3.85 14.23 -3.60
CA GLU A 188 4.69 14.85 -2.58
C GLU A 188 5.45 16.05 -3.16
N GLY A 189 5.90 16.96 -2.29
CA GLY A 189 6.74 18.09 -2.66
C GLY A 189 5.99 19.35 -3.08
N LEU A 190 6.74 20.35 -3.54
CA LEU A 190 6.25 21.67 -3.96
C LEU A 190 5.41 22.36 -2.88
N ASP A 191 4.23 22.88 -3.26
CA ASP A 191 3.28 23.54 -2.37
C ASP A 191 2.69 22.61 -1.28
N LEU A 192 2.76 21.28 -1.48
CA LEU A 192 2.36 20.31 -0.46
C LEU A 192 3.34 20.24 0.73
N GLU A 193 4.58 20.72 0.60
CA GLU A 193 5.54 20.77 1.71
C GLU A 193 5.07 21.67 2.85
N ASP A 194 4.25 22.68 2.55
CA ASP A 194 3.60 23.51 3.55
C ASP A 194 2.19 22.99 3.84
N PRO A 195 1.92 22.42 5.02
CA PRO A 195 0.59 21.90 5.35
C PRO A 195 -0.50 22.98 5.47
N ALA A 196 -0.15 24.26 5.39
CA ALA A 196 -1.11 25.36 5.30
C ALA A 196 -1.72 25.50 3.91
N ASN A 197 -1.14 24.88 2.88
CA ASN A 197 -1.64 24.94 1.52
C ASN A 197 -2.66 23.83 1.26
N GLU A 198 -3.79 24.19 0.64
CA GLU A 198 -4.79 23.20 0.17
C GLU A 198 -4.28 22.49 -1.08
N PRO A 199 -4.40 21.13 -1.16
CA PRO A 199 -4.07 20.40 -2.37
C PRO A 199 -4.90 20.84 -3.57
N GLN A 200 -4.26 20.99 -4.71
CA GLN A 200 -4.87 21.52 -5.93
C GLN A 200 -5.66 20.44 -6.71
N TYR A 201 -6.63 19.78 -6.07
CA TYR A 201 -7.36 18.63 -6.65
C TYR A 201 -7.98 18.90 -8.02
N ASP A 202 -8.44 20.13 -8.28
CA ASP A 202 -9.09 20.53 -9.53
C ASP A 202 -8.10 21.04 -10.60
N LYS A 203 -6.80 21.14 -10.26
CA LYS A 203 -5.78 21.55 -11.23
C LYS A 203 -5.59 20.43 -12.26
N PRO A 204 -5.68 20.72 -13.57
CA PRO A 204 -5.46 19.74 -14.62
C PRO A 204 -4.11 19.02 -14.46
N GLY A 205 -4.14 17.66 -14.44
CA GLY A 205 -2.95 16.82 -14.29
C GLY A 205 -2.43 16.67 -12.85
N PHE A 206 -3.13 17.21 -11.84
CA PHE A 206 -2.83 16.89 -10.43
C PHE A 206 -3.30 15.46 -10.15
N LEU A 207 -4.61 15.19 -10.21
CA LEU A 207 -5.16 13.83 -10.09
C LEU A 207 -4.97 13.05 -11.39
N GLU A 208 -4.59 11.77 -11.28
CA GLU A 208 -4.38 10.86 -12.42
C GLU A 208 -5.20 9.56 -12.32
N MET A 209 -5.67 9.19 -11.12
CA MET A 209 -6.51 8.00 -10.95
C MET A 209 -7.99 8.33 -10.92
N GLY A 210 -8.35 9.60 -10.83
CA GLY A 210 -9.76 9.98 -10.76
C GLY A 210 -9.98 11.50 -10.87
N VAL A 211 -11.12 11.92 -10.35
CA VAL A 211 -11.55 13.32 -10.27
C VAL A 211 -11.76 13.74 -8.83
N SER A 212 -11.80 15.04 -8.57
CA SER A 212 -12.20 15.53 -7.24
C SER A 212 -13.67 15.22 -6.95
N PRO A 213 -14.08 15.14 -5.67
CA PRO A 213 -15.49 14.95 -5.31
C PRO A 213 -16.41 16.02 -5.92
N ALA A 214 -15.92 17.25 -6.10
CA ALA A 214 -16.68 18.32 -6.72
C ALA A 214 -17.01 18.04 -8.20
N MET A 215 -16.06 17.44 -8.91
CA MET A 215 -16.18 17.11 -10.34
C MET A 215 -16.86 15.75 -10.60
N ALA A 216 -17.08 14.95 -9.56
CA ALA A 216 -17.73 13.64 -9.68
C ALA A 216 -19.24 13.81 -10.04
N PRO A 217 -19.84 12.79 -10.71
CA PRO A 217 -21.23 12.82 -11.15
C PRO A 217 -22.25 13.10 -10.03
N ASP A 218 -23.32 13.79 -10.35
CA ASP A 218 -24.47 14.01 -9.44
C ASP A 218 -25.35 12.76 -9.29
N GLN A 219 -25.11 11.73 -10.09
CA GLN A 219 -25.77 10.44 -9.99
C GLN A 219 -24.85 9.42 -9.32
N ALA A 220 -25.36 8.72 -8.31
CA ALA A 220 -24.60 7.70 -7.60
C ALA A 220 -24.35 6.47 -8.46
N THR A 221 -23.17 5.88 -8.34
CA THR A 221 -22.81 4.58 -8.91
C THR A 221 -22.96 3.50 -7.84
N TYR A 222 -23.58 2.37 -8.21
CA TYR A 222 -23.64 1.20 -7.33
C TYR A 222 -22.65 0.16 -7.83
N VAL A 223 -21.99 -0.53 -6.89
CA VAL A 223 -21.07 -1.64 -7.16
C VAL A 223 -21.32 -2.75 -6.14
N THR A 224 -21.30 -3.97 -6.62
CA THR A 224 -21.47 -5.18 -5.79
C THR A 224 -20.18 -5.99 -5.83
N LEU A 225 -19.64 -6.35 -4.66
CA LEU A 225 -18.45 -7.19 -4.54
C LEU A 225 -18.82 -8.51 -3.87
N ASP A 226 -18.33 -9.61 -4.44
CA ASP A 226 -18.45 -10.94 -3.85
C ASP A 226 -17.12 -11.37 -3.26
N PHE A 227 -17.19 -11.99 -2.07
CA PHE A 227 -16.03 -12.51 -1.34
C PHE A 227 -16.20 -13.98 -1.01
N GLU A 228 -15.12 -14.75 -1.12
CA GLU A 228 -15.01 -16.13 -0.65
C GLU A 228 -13.84 -16.23 0.35
N LYS A 229 -14.13 -16.49 1.63
CA LYS A 229 -13.12 -16.57 2.71
C LYS A 229 -12.20 -15.35 2.74
N GLY A 230 -12.79 -14.15 2.68
CA GLY A 230 -12.09 -12.87 2.69
C GLY A 230 -11.43 -12.47 1.38
N TRP A 231 -11.41 -13.37 0.38
CA TRP A 231 -10.83 -13.09 -0.94
C TRP A 231 -11.88 -12.47 -1.87
N PRO A 232 -11.61 -11.35 -2.53
CA PRO A 232 -12.54 -10.79 -3.51
C PRO A 232 -12.53 -11.66 -4.78
N VAL A 233 -13.70 -12.07 -5.25
CA VAL A 233 -13.82 -13.02 -6.37
C VAL A 233 -14.67 -12.52 -7.55
N ALA A 234 -15.52 -11.51 -7.34
CA ALA A 234 -16.33 -10.94 -8.41
C ALA A 234 -16.70 -9.48 -8.15
N VAL A 235 -16.98 -8.75 -9.23
CA VAL A 235 -17.59 -7.41 -9.22
C VAL A 235 -18.80 -7.43 -10.11
N ASP A 236 -19.97 -7.02 -9.57
CA ASP A 236 -21.28 -7.01 -10.27
C ASP A 236 -21.63 -8.36 -10.91
N GLY A 237 -21.27 -9.47 -10.20
CA GLY A 237 -21.50 -10.84 -10.63
C GLY A 237 -20.51 -11.39 -11.66
N GLU A 238 -19.57 -10.58 -12.15
CA GLU A 238 -18.51 -11.00 -13.05
C GLU A 238 -17.29 -11.49 -12.26
N LYS A 239 -16.97 -12.79 -12.39
CA LYS A 239 -15.79 -13.39 -11.75
C LYS A 239 -14.51 -12.94 -12.43
N MET A 240 -13.53 -12.53 -11.64
CA MET A 240 -12.22 -12.09 -12.13
C MET A 240 -11.15 -12.25 -11.05
N LYS A 241 -9.88 -12.21 -11.44
CA LYS A 241 -8.76 -12.23 -10.48
C LYS A 241 -8.69 -10.91 -9.68
N ALA A 242 -8.07 -10.97 -8.50
CA ALA A 242 -8.04 -9.84 -7.58
C ALA A 242 -7.41 -8.57 -8.19
N SER A 243 -6.37 -8.69 -9.00
CA SER A 243 -5.76 -7.54 -9.68
C SER A 243 -6.71 -6.86 -10.69
N ASP A 244 -7.55 -7.62 -11.40
CA ASP A 244 -8.57 -7.06 -12.31
C ASP A 244 -9.73 -6.43 -11.55
N ILE A 245 -10.09 -7.00 -10.39
CA ILE A 245 -11.04 -6.38 -9.45
C ILE A 245 -10.53 -4.99 -9.05
N ILE A 246 -9.27 -4.89 -8.65
CA ILE A 246 -8.66 -3.60 -8.25
C ILE A 246 -8.68 -2.62 -9.43
N ARG A 247 -8.34 -3.04 -10.66
CA ARG A 247 -8.41 -2.17 -11.86
C ARG A 247 -9.82 -1.63 -12.10
N LYS A 248 -10.82 -2.51 -12.03
CA LYS A 248 -12.24 -2.12 -12.21
C LYS A 248 -12.69 -1.17 -11.09
N LEU A 249 -12.30 -1.43 -9.85
CA LEU A 249 -12.63 -0.56 -8.73
C LEU A 249 -11.87 0.79 -8.78
N ASN A 250 -10.65 0.81 -9.29
CA ASN A 250 -9.92 2.06 -9.54
C ASN A 250 -10.66 2.95 -10.52
N GLN A 251 -11.19 2.37 -11.62
CA GLN A 251 -11.99 3.12 -12.57
C GLN A 251 -13.26 3.66 -11.92
N LEU A 252 -14.07 2.80 -11.32
CA LEU A 252 -15.35 3.18 -10.70
C LEU A 252 -15.15 4.20 -9.57
N GLY A 253 -14.14 3.98 -8.73
CA GLY A 253 -13.81 4.86 -7.62
C GLY A 253 -13.28 6.21 -8.09
N GLY A 254 -12.37 6.21 -9.04
CA GLY A 254 -11.82 7.42 -9.63
C GLY A 254 -12.86 8.31 -10.27
N GLU A 255 -13.79 7.74 -11.06
CA GLU A 255 -14.92 8.45 -11.67
C GLU A 255 -15.85 9.09 -10.62
N ASN A 256 -15.92 8.52 -9.42
CA ASN A 256 -16.78 9.00 -8.32
C ASN A 256 -16.03 9.81 -7.25
N GLY A 257 -14.77 10.17 -7.48
CA GLY A 257 -13.97 10.98 -6.56
C GLY A 257 -13.59 10.26 -5.26
N ILE A 258 -13.55 8.91 -5.27
CA ILE A 258 -13.23 8.08 -4.10
C ILE A 258 -11.71 7.96 -3.92
N GLY A 259 -11.28 7.89 -2.66
CA GLY A 259 -9.93 7.46 -2.29
C GLY A 259 -8.89 8.54 -2.27
N LEU A 260 -9.29 9.81 -2.16
CA LEU A 260 -8.38 10.92 -1.89
C LEU A 260 -8.06 10.99 -0.39
N LEU A 261 -6.77 11.03 -0.08
CA LEU A 261 -6.28 11.16 1.30
C LEU A 261 -5.13 12.16 1.33
N ASP A 262 -5.25 13.19 2.19
CA ASP A 262 -4.20 14.15 2.49
C ASP A 262 -3.81 13.97 3.96
N ILE A 263 -2.58 13.53 4.22
CA ILE A 263 -2.09 13.27 5.57
C ILE A 263 -0.66 13.75 5.77
N VAL A 264 -0.36 14.05 7.02
CA VAL A 264 1.01 14.22 7.52
C VAL A 264 1.36 12.98 8.31
N GLU A 265 2.15 12.10 7.71
CA GLU A 265 2.57 10.82 8.29
C GLU A 265 3.92 10.89 9.01
N ASN A 266 4.19 9.90 9.85
CA ASN A 266 5.48 9.76 10.52
C ASN A 266 6.38 8.81 9.72
N ARG A 267 7.41 9.34 9.04
CA ARG A 267 8.38 8.52 8.33
C ARG A 267 9.24 7.68 9.27
N LEU A 268 9.61 6.48 8.85
CA LEU A 268 10.52 5.59 9.58
C LEU A 268 11.85 6.27 9.94
N VAL A 269 12.34 7.13 9.06
CA VAL A 269 13.57 7.92 9.27
C VAL A 269 13.43 9.08 10.28
N GLY A 270 12.26 9.22 10.92
CA GLY A 270 12.05 10.08 12.09
C GLY A 270 11.46 11.45 11.81
N MET A 271 11.22 11.82 10.55
CA MET A 271 10.59 13.10 10.22
C MET A 271 9.09 12.91 9.88
N LYS A 272 8.32 13.97 10.02
CA LYS A 272 6.98 14.06 9.46
C LYS A 272 7.07 14.45 7.99
N ASP A 273 6.16 13.90 7.20
CA ASP A 273 6.05 14.17 5.78
C ASP A 273 4.60 14.21 5.35
N ARG A 274 4.28 15.10 4.40
CA ARG A 274 2.91 15.20 3.86
C ARG A 274 2.83 14.51 2.51
N GLY A 275 1.90 13.59 2.41
CA GLY A 275 1.53 12.93 1.17
C GLY A 275 0.05 13.12 0.83
N VAL A 276 -0.24 13.34 -0.44
CA VAL A 276 -1.59 13.25 -0.99
C VAL A 276 -1.68 11.98 -1.82
N TYR A 277 -2.64 11.14 -1.50
CA TYR A 277 -2.78 9.81 -2.07
C TYR A 277 -4.09 9.66 -2.84
N GLU A 278 -4.01 9.00 -3.99
CA GLU A 278 -5.16 8.50 -4.73
C GLU A 278 -5.18 6.97 -4.60
N THR A 279 -6.18 6.41 -3.92
CA THR A 279 -6.33 4.96 -3.73
C THR A 279 -7.79 4.54 -3.91
N PRO A 280 -8.38 4.80 -5.09
CA PRO A 280 -9.82 4.66 -5.28
C PRO A 280 -10.31 3.23 -5.11
N GLY A 281 -9.72 2.26 -5.79
CA GLY A 281 -10.11 0.86 -5.70
C GLY A 281 -9.82 0.24 -4.34
N GLY A 282 -8.66 0.58 -3.76
CA GLY A 282 -8.27 0.11 -2.44
C GLY A 282 -9.24 0.57 -1.35
N THR A 283 -9.67 1.82 -1.40
CA THR A 283 -10.64 2.37 -0.44
C THR A 283 -11.99 1.66 -0.53
N ILE A 284 -12.47 1.38 -1.75
CA ILE A 284 -13.71 0.62 -1.97
C ILE A 284 -13.56 -0.81 -1.45
N LEU A 285 -12.46 -1.48 -1.79
CA LEU A 285 -12.21 -2.88 -1.43
C LEU A 285 -12.10 -3.06 0.08
N TYR A 286 -11.34 -2.20 0.77
CA TYR A 286 -11.24 -2.20 2.24
C TYR A 286 -12.60 -1.98 2.90
N ARG A 287 -13.39 -1.02 2.39
CA ARG A 287 -14.72 -0.76 2.94
C ARG A 287 -15.68 -1.93 2.75
N ALA A 288 -15.70 -2.55 1.58
CA ALA A 288 -16.54 -3.72 1.32
C ALA A 288 -16.17 -4.89 2.23
N HIS A 289 -14.87 -5.19 2.35
CA HIS A 289 -14.37 -6.25 3.21
C HIS A 289 -14.73 -6.01 4.69
N GLU A 290 -14.52 -4.78 5.19
CA GLU A 290 -14.88 -4.39 6.56
C GLU A 290 -16.38 -4.58 6.84
N VAL A 291 -17.24 -4.20 5.89
CA VAL A 291 -18.71 -4.36 6.02
C VAL A 291 -19.10 -5.84 6.11
N LEU A 292 -18.48 -6.71 5.30
CA LEU A 292 -18.76 -8.15 5.35
C LEU A 292 -18.31 -8.76 6.69
N GLU A 293 -17.15 -8.34 7.21
CA GLU A 293 -16.67 -8.77 8.52
C GLU A 293 -17.60 -8.37 9.68
N MET A 294 -18.36 -7.28 9.55
CA MET A 294 -19.30 -6.87 10.60
C MET A 294 -20.35 -7.93 10.92
N ILE A 295 -20.71 -8.76 9.93
CA ILE A 295 -21.75 -9.78 10.09
C ILE A 295 -21.19 -11.22 10.14
N THR A 296 -19.89 -11.42 9.91
CA THR A 296 -19.30 -12.77 9.80
C THR A 296 -18.22 -13.08 10.84
N ILE A 297 -17.69 -12.08 11.54
CA ILE A 297 -16.67 -12.27 12.58
C ILE A 297 -17.22 -11.89 13.94
N ASP A 298 -16.94 -12.72 14.96
CA ASP A 298 -17.31 -12.45 16.34
C ASP A 298 -16.55 -11.24 16.93
N LYS A 299 -17.11 -10.68 18.01
CA LYS A 299 -16.60 -9.47 18.65
C LYS A 299 -15.14 -9.60 19.11
N ASP A 300 -14.78 -10.69 19.76
CA ASP A 300 -13.47 -10.81 20.40
C ASP A 300 -12.36 -10.98 19.33
N THR A 301 -12.62 -11.78 18.30
CA THR A 301 -11.74 -11.92 17.13
C THR A 301 -11.59 -10.59 16.40
N LYS A 302 -12.69 -9.87 16.16
CA LYS A 302 -12.64 -8.56 15.49
C LYS A 302 -11.82 -7.54 16.27
N HIS A 303 -12.03 -7.42 17.56
CA HIS A 303 -11.29 -6.48 18.41
C HIS A 303 -9.81 -6.84 18.51
N MET A 304 -9.46 -8.14 18.59
CA MET A 304 -8.06 -8.56 18.57
C MET A 304 -7.40 -8.21 17.21
N LYS A 305 -8.09 -8.50 16.12
CA LYS A 305 -7.60 -8.17 14.76
C LYS A 305 -7.35 -6.68 14.59
N GLN A 306 -8.27 -5.81 15.07
CA GLN A 306 -8.09 -4.35 15.00
C GLN A 306 -6.84 -3.86 15.78
N LYS A 307 -6.52 -4.47 16.93
CA LYS A 307 -5.30 -4.14 17.67
C LYS A 307 -4.05 -4.57 16.92
N LEU A 308 -4.03 -5.78 16.38
CA LEU A 308 -2.90 -6.32 15.64
C LEU A 308 -2.73 -5.68 14.26
N ALA A 309 -3.78 -5.07 13.70
CA ALA A 309 -3.71 -4.36 12.42
C ALA A 309 -2.72 -3.19 12.44
N VAL A 310 -2.60 -2.50 13.58
CA VAL A 310 -1.63 -1.40 13.75
C VAL A 310 -0.20 -1.96 13.73
N ASP A 311 0.08 -3.00 14.52
CA ASP A 311 1.42 -3.63 14.54
C ASP A 311 1.77 -4.21 13.17
N PHE A 312 0.79 -4.79 12.47
CA PHE A 312 0.99 -5.29 11.10
C PHE A 312 1.31 -4.17 10.11
N ALA A 313 0.56 -3.06 10.17
CA ALA A 313 0.79 -1.90 9.32
C ALA A 313 2.19 -1.30 9.55
N ASP A 314 2.64 -1.20 10.79
CA ASP A 314 3.99 -0.79 11.15
C ASP A 314 5.05 -1.71 10.53
N LEU A 315 4.86 -3.01 10.59
CA LEU A 315 5.81 -3.96 9.96
C LEU A 315 5.89 -3.76 8.45
N VAL A 316 4.75 -3.56 7.78
CA VAL A 316 4.70 -3.30 6.34
C VAL A 316 5.38 -1.97 6.00
N TYR A 317 4.96 -0.89 6.67
CA TYR A 317 5.47 0.45 6.45
C TYR A 317 6.98 0.54 6.64
N ASN A 318 7.49 -0.15 7.68
CA ASN A 318 8.89 -0.17 8.09
C ASN A 318 9.76 -1.18 7.29
N GLY A 319 9.27 -1.76 6.21
CA GLY A 319 10.02 -2.71 5.38
C GLY A 319 10.28 -4.06 6.02
N LYS A 320 9.50 -4.43 7.04
CA LYS A 320 9.62 -5.69 7.78
C LYS A 320 8.78 -6.84 7.17
N TRP A 321 8.48 -6.77 5.87
CA TRP A 321 7.63 -7.74 5.20
C TRP A 321 8.12 -9.19 5.36
N PHE A 322 9.41 -9.44 5.20
CA PHE A 322 10.00 -10.77 5.26
C PHE A 322 10.49 -11.14 6.69
N THR A 323 9.66 -10.90 7.71
CA THR A 323 9.98 -11.23 9.10
C THR A 323 9.03 -12.27 9.69
N PRO A 324 9.50 -13.12 10.63
CA PRO A 324 8.65 -14.15 11.24
C PRO A 324 7.41 -13.58 11.92
N LEU A 325 7.49 -12.38 12.54
CA LEU A 325 6.34 -11.75 13.18
C LEU A 325 5.26 -11.39 12.15
N ARG A 326 5.65 -10.78 11.02
CA ARG A 326 4.70 -10.46 9.95
C ARG A 326 4.05 -11.74 9.39
N GLU A 327 4.83 -12.81 9.20
CA GLU A 327 4.31 -14.11 8.72
C GLU A 327 3.29 -14.70 9.69
N ALA A 328 3.56 -14.66 11.00
CA ALA A 328 2.62 -15.12 12.02
C ALA A 328 1.33 -14.30 12.05
N LEU A 329 1.43 -12.96 11.92
CA LEU A 329 0.27 -12.09 11.85
C LEU A 329 -0.53 -12.28 10.56
N THR A 330 0.13 -12.57 9.45
CA THR A 330 -0.56 -12.95 8.19
C THR A 330 -1.33 -14.24 8.36
N ALA A 331 -0.74 -15.26 8.98
CA ALA A 331 -1.43 -16.53 9.24
C ALA A 331 -2.66 -16.32 10.14
N PHE A 332 -2.55 -15.48 11.16
CA PHE A 332 -3.69 -15.07 11.99
C PHE A 332 -4.76 -14.38 11.14
N ALA A 333 -4.39 -13.38 10.34
CA ALA A 333 -5.35 -12.66 9.49
C ALA A 333 -6.11 -13.61 8.57
N VAL A 334 -5.41 -14.47 7.85
CA VAL A 334 -6.00 -15.45 6.92
C VAL A 334 -6.91 -16.43 7.65
N ASP A 335 -6.52 -16.91 8.85
CA ASP A 335 -7.34 -17.84 9.64
C ASP A 335 -8.68 -17.22 10.06
N THR A 336 -8.71 -15.92 10.37
CA THR A 336 -9.94 -15.20 10.72
C THR A 336 -10.94 -15.09 9.57
N GLN A 337 -10.52 -15.36 8.33
CA GLN A 337 -11.34 -15.18 7.13
C GLN A 337 -12.18 -16.41 6.75
N LYS A 338 -12.08 -17.52 7.48
CA LYS A 338 -12.73 -18.79 7.13
C LYS A 338 -14.22 -18.67 6.81
N HIS A 339 -14.92 -17.75 7.48
CA HIS A 339 -16.35 -17.51 7.37
C HIS A 339 -16.68 -16.15 6.69
N VAL A 340 -15.68 -15.41 6.23
CA VAL A 340 -15.89 -14.12 5.56
C VAL A 340 -16.23 -14.35 4.08
N THR A 341 -17.43 -14.88 3.86
CA THR A 341 -17.97 -15.21 2.53
C THR A 341 -19.32 -14.55 2.37
N GLY A 342 -19.53 -13.85 1.27
CA GLY A 342 -20.79 -13.16 1.02
C GLY A 342 -20.66 -12.03 0.02
N GLN A 343 -21.68 -11.19 -0.03
CA GLN A 343 -21.83 -10.13 -1.00
C GLN A 343 -22.05 -8.78 -0.29
N VAL A 344 -21.36 -7.75 -0.78
CA VAL A 344 -21.52 -6.37 -0.30
C VAL A 344 -21.86 -5.46 -1.47
N LYS A 345 -22.95 -4.71 -1.36
CA LYS A 345 -23.34 -3.67 -2.30
C LYS A 345 -23.04 -2.30 -1.70
N LEU A 346 -22.27 -1.51 -2.42
CA LEU A 346 -21.90 -0.17 -2.06
C LEU A 346 -22.49 0.86 -3.01
N LYS A 347 -22.75 2.05 -2.49
CA LYS A 347 -23.16 3.24 -3.24
C LYS A 347 -22.00 4.24 -3.19
N LEU A 348 -21.44 4.55 -4.35
CA LEU A 348 -20.37 5.53 -4.54
C LEU A 348 -20.99 6.87 -4.94
N TYR A 349 -20.69 7.93 -4.22
CA TYR A 349 -21.24 9.23 -4.49
C TYR A 349 -20.35 10.36 -3.97
N LYS A 350 -19.78 11.14 -4.88
CA LYS A 350 -19.01 12.36 -4.57
C LYS A 350 -18.01 12.17 -3.43
N GLY A 351 -17.08 11.24 -3.61
CA GLY A 351 -16.04 10.93 -2.64
C GLY A 351 -16.47 10.06 -1.46
N ASN A 352 -17.77 9.70 -1.35
CA ASN A 352 -18.29 8.91 -0.25
C ASN A 352 -18.63 7.48 -0.67
N ILE A 353 -18.39 6.55 0.26
CA ILE A 353 -18.79 5.14 0.12
C ILE A 353 -19.85 4.83 1.17
N ILE A 354 -21.05 4.54 0.72
CA ILE A 354 -22.23 4.26 1.56
C ILE A 354 -22.59 2.79 1.39
N THR A 355 -22.74 2.06 2.49
CA THR A 355 -23.21 0.67 2.47
C THR A 355 -24.68 0.63 2.04
N ALA A 356 -24.98 -0.07 0.96
CA ALA A 356 -26.35 -0.26 0.48
C ALA A 356 -26.95 -1.57 1.00
N SER A 357 -26.19 -2.67 0.98
CA SER A 357 -26.59 -3.95 1.58
C SER A 357 -25.38 -4.86 1.80
N VAL A 358 -25.55 -5.83 2.69
CA VAL A 358 -24.60 -6.92 2.92
C VAL A 358 -25.36 -8.21 3.19
N THR A 359 -24.91 -9.31 2.59
CA THR A 359 -25.49 -10.64 2.78
C THR A 359 -24.39 -11.68 2.90
N SER A 360 -24.59 -12.69 3.74
CA SER A 360 -23.67 -13.81 3.90
C SER A 360 -24.39 -15.07 4.32
N PRO A 361 -24.06 -16.24 3.73
CA PRO A 361 -24.54 -17.53 4.25
C PRO A 361 -23.90 -17.91 5.58
N GLU A 362 -22.80 -17.25 5.95
CA GLU A 362 -22.04 -17.46 7.19
C GLU A 362 -22.31 -16.35 8.24
N SER A 363 -23.44 -15.64 8.10
CA SER A 363 -23.79 -14.51 8.96
C SER A 363 -24.01 -14.94 10.42
N LEU A 364 -23.41 -14.19 11.35
CA LEU A 364 -23.71 -14.24 12.79
C LEU A 364 -24.89 -13.34 13.17
N TYR A 365 -25.36 -12.51 12.23
CA TYR A 365 -26.54 -11.66 12.43
C TYR A 365 -27.81 -12.47 12.22
N SER A 366 -28.64 -12.54 13.26
CA SER A 366 -29.93 -13.23 13.22
C SER A 366 -31.07 -12.23 13.43
N GLU A 367 -31.88 -12.01 12.38
CA GLU A 367 -33.03 -11.12 12.44
C GLU A 367 -34.00 -11.53 13.55
N ASN A 368 -34.22 -12.85 13.74
CA ASN A 368 -35.11 -13.38 14.75
C ASN A 368 -34.66 -13.07 16.19
N LEU A 369 -33.31 -12.93 16.43
CA LEU A 369 -32.80 -12.60 17.77
C LEU A 369 -32.79 -11.08 18.06
N VAL A 370 -32.69 -10.25 17.02
CA VAL A 370 -32.52 -8.79 17.20
C VAL A 370 -33.77 -7.98 16.91
N THR A 371 -34.86 -8.63 16.46
CA THR A 371 -36.12 -7.95 16.17
C THR A 371 -36.72 -7.32 17.42
N PHE A 372 -37.40 -6.18 17.25
CA PHE A 372 -38.19 -5.53 18.31
C PHE A 372 -39.56 -6.14 18.51
N GLU A 373 -39.93 -7.11 17.68
CA GLU A 373 -41.17 -7.87 17.80
C GLU A 373 -40.94 -9.13 18.65
N GLU A 374 -41.89 -10.06 18.65
CA GLU A 374 -41.75 -11.35 19.31
C GLU A 374 -40.57 -12.14 18.75
N SER A 375 -39.68 -12.61 19.62
CA SER A 375 -38.44 -13.30 19.24
C SER A 375 -38.14 -14.47 20.14
N ASP A 376 -37.24 -15.35 19.69
CA ASP A 376 -36.77 -16.50 20.51
C ASP A 376 -35.79 -16.07 21.62
N TYR A 377 -35.43 -14.79 21.71
CA TYR A 377 -34.53 -14.27 22.73
C TYR A 377 -35.25 -14.16 24.09
N ASN A 378 -34.75 -14.89 25.09
CA ASN A 378 -35.29 -14.80 26.47
C ASN A 378 -34.72 -13.54 27.16
N GLN A 379 -35.55 -12.51 27.30
CA GLN A 379 -35.14 -11.24 27.93
C GLN A 379 -34.87 -11.36 29.43
N ASP A 380 -35.44 -12.39 30.14
CA ASP A 380 -35.25 -12.58 31.57
C ASP A 380 -33.82 -12.96 31.94
N ASP A 381 -33.06 -13.57 31.00
CA ASP A 381 -31.65 -13.94 31.20
C ASP A 381 -30.76 -12.70 31.41
N ALA A 382 -31.17 -11.55 30.91
CA ALA A 382 -30.45 -10.30 31.09
C ALA A 382 -30.34 -9.88 32.56
N THR A 383 -31.37 -10.15 33.37
CA THR A 383 -31.38 -9.82 34.81
C THR A 383 -30.25 -10.51 35.55
N GLY A 384 -30.10 -11.83 35.36
CA GLY A 384 -29.01 -12.61 35.96
C GLY A 384 -27.65 -12.15 35.53
N PHE A 385 -27.48 -11.92 34.22
CA PHE A 385 -26.23 -11.43 33.67
C PHE A 385 -25.85 -10.05 34.24
N ILE A 386 -26.77 -9.08 34.25
CA ILE A 386 -26.53 -7.72 34.75
C ILE A 386 -26.17 -7.74 36.25
N ASN A 387 -26.85 -8.55 37.06
CA ASN A 387 -26.56 -8.66 38.47
C ASN A 387 -25.15 -9.18 38.76
N LEU A 388 -24.68 -10.18 38.01
CA LEU A 388 -23.32 -10.72 38.14
C LEU A 388 -22.27 -9.79 37.57
N TRP A 389 -22.52 -9.23 36.40
CA TRP A 389 -21.59 -8.32 35.72
C TRP A 389 -21.38 -7.02 36.48
N GLY A 390 -22.47 -6.44 37.02
CA GLY A 390 -22.47 -5.22 37.82
C GLY A 390 -22.14 -5.40 39.30
N LEU A 391 -21.88 -6.64 39.79
CA LEU A 391 -21.61 -6.90 41.19
C LEU A 391 -20.39 -6.12 41.74
N PRO A 392 -19.26 -6.03 41.02
CA PRO A 392 -18.11 -5.21 41.47
C PRO A 392 -18.49 -3.74 41.67
N ASP A 393 -19.22 -3.15 40.72
CA ASP A 393 -19.67 -1.75 40.80
C ASP A 393 -20.63 -1.53 41.97
N THR A 394 -21.55 -2.48 42.20
CA THR A 394 -22.48 -2.45 43.32
C THR A 394 -21.73 -2.48 44.65
N VAL A 395 -20.72 -3.37 44.78
CA VAL A 395 -19.90 -3.48 46.02
C VAL A 395 -19.10 -2.19 46.23
N GLN A 396 -18.54 -1.61 45.17
CA GLN A 396 -17.84 -0.33 45.24
C GLN A 396 -18.77 0.78 45.72
N ALA A 397 -19.96 0.90 45.13
CA ALA A 397 -20.94 1.91 45.52
C ALA A 397 -21.41 1.75 46.99
N LEU A 398 -21.61 0.53 47.46
CA LEU A 398 -21.94 0.25 48.88
C LEU A 398 -20.80 0.69 49.82
N ARG A 399 -19.55 0.46 49.43
CA ARG A 399 -18.37 0.92 50.19
C ARG A 399 -18.34 2.44 50.27
N GLU A 400 -18.51 3.14 49.18
CA GLU A 400 -18.49 4.60 49.10
C GLU A 400 -19.63 5.24 49.92
N GLN A 401 -20.76 4.57 50.01
CA GLN A 401 -21.91 5.00 50.80
C GLN A 401 -21.79 4.56 52.30
N GLY A 402 -20.71 3.89 52.70
CA GLY A 402 -20.55 3.38 54.05
C GLY A 402 -21.55 2.26 54.41
N LYS A 403 -22.11 1.59 53.41
CA LYS A 403 -23.13 0.50 53.57
C LYS A 403 -22.59 -0.90 53.35
N LEU A 404 -21.29 -1.02 52.99
CA LEU A 404 -20.64 -2.31 52.87
C LEU A 404 -20.50 -2.94 54.26
N LYS A 405 -21.10 -4.12 54.46
CA LYS A 405 -21.05 -4.87 55.72
C LYS A 405 -19.94 -5.90 55.70
#